data_755497545ca30b6b65aba574a726f055
#
_entry.id   755497545ca30b6b65aba574a726f055
#
_cell.length_a   1.000
_cell.length_b   1.000
_cell.length_c   1.000
_cell.angle_alpha   90.00
_cell.angle_beta   90.00
_cell.angle_gamma   90.00
#
_symmetry.space_group_name_H-M   'P 1'
#
loop_
_entity.id
_entity.type
_entity.pdbx_description
1 polymer ?
#
loop_
_entity_poly.entity_id
_entity_poly.type
_entity_poly.pdbx_seq_one_letter_code
_entity_poly.pdbx_strand_id
1 'polypeptide(L)'
;MGSIVLDSSVLIALLNAGDKHHVAAREAIKNKNIFFVSAISFAEVLPTAISQGKGDFIRENIKLSVSRVFDVTEEIAISAAEIRASKGGGTPDAVISATAKLAKAELWTFDKRLAKNHPGARLIA
;
A
#
# COMPACT_ATOMS: atom_id res chain seq x y z
N MET A 1 -16.44 -7.90 7.71
CA MET A 1 -14.99 -7.90 7.52
C MET A 1 -14.66 -7.52 6.09
N GLY A 2 -13.93 -6.45 5.86
CA GLY A 2 -13.61 -5.97 4.53
C GLY A 2 -12.20 -6.35 4.09
N SER A 3 -11.95 -6.22 2.79
CA SER A 3 -10.61 -6.33 2.21
C SER A 3 -10.02 -4.92 2.08
N ILE A 4 -8.76 -4.79 2.39
CA ILE A 4 -8.07 -3.50 2.44
C ILE A 4 -6.73 -3.63 1.75
N VAL A 5 -6.46 -2.75 0.78
CA VAL A 5 -5.12 -2.60 0.22
C VAL A 5 -4.40 -1.54 1.05
N LEU A 6 -3.22 -1.90 1.55
CA LEU A 6 -2.38 -0.98 2.30
C LEU A 6 -1.44 -0.25 1.34
N ASP A 7 -1.48 1.07 1.35
CA ASP A 7 -0.51 1.89 0.65
C ASP A 7 0.88 1.74 1.27
N SER A 8 1.91 2.01 0.51
CA SER A 8 3.30 1.92 0.98
C SER A 8 3.56 2.79 2.21
N SER A 9 2.88 3.94 2.34
CA SER A 9 3.00 4.80 3.52
C SER A 9 2.58 4.07 4.80
N VAL A 10 1.56 3.22 4.73
CA VAL A 10 1.11 2.43 5.87
C VAL A 10 2.11 1.34 6.21
N LEU A 11 2.65 0.65 5.19
CA LEU A 11 3.69 -0.37 5.41
C LEU A 11 4.94 0.22 6.05
N ILE A 12 5.40 1.36 5.55
CA ILE A 12 6.56 2.06 6.11
C ILE A 12 6.32 2.39 7.58
N ALA A 13 5.14 2.92 7.89
CA ALA A 13 4.79 3.26 9.26
C ALA A 13 4.75 2.03 10.18
N LEU A 14 4.25 0.90 9.69
CA LEU A 14 4.21 -0.35 10.45
C LEU A 14 5.60 -0.90 10.73
N LEU A 15 6.51 -0.80 9.76
CA LEU A 15 7.84 -1.40 9.83
C LEU A 15 8.87 -0.51 10.52
N ASN A 16 8.57 0.77 10.70
CA ASN A 16 9.50 1.74 11.27
C ASN A 16 8.91 2.38 12.53
N ALA A 17 9.38 1.93 13.69
CA ALA A 17 8.93 2.45 14.98
C ALA A 17 9.20 3.94 15.17
N GLY A 18 10.15 4.50 14.41
CA GLY A 18 10.46 5.93 14.43
C GLY A 18 9.56 6.78 13.52
N ASP A 19 8.69 6.16 12.73
CA ASP A 19 7.78 6.89 11.85
C ASP A 19 6.68 7.56 12.68
N LYS A 20 6.36 8.82 12.33
CA LYS A 20 5.35 9.59 13.08
C LYS A 20 3.96 8.95 13.07
N HIS A 21 3.68 8.10 12.08
CA HIS A 21 2.40 7.41 11.95
C HIS A 21 2.43 5.96 12.46
N HIS A 22 3.52 5.54 13.10
CA HIS A 22 3.69 4.15 13.54
C HIS A 22 2.54 3.68 14.46
N VAL A 23 2.22 4.47 15.47
CA VAL A 23 1.17 4.11 16.43
C VAL A 23 -0.19 4.03 15.74
N ALA A 24 -0.51 5.02 14.89
CA ALA A 24 -1.79 5.04 14.16
C ALA A 24 -1.90 3.83 13.22
N ALA A 25 -0.83 3.45 12.54
CA ALA A 25 -0.81 2.30 11.65
C ALA A 25 -1.04 1.00 12.44
N ARG A 26 -0.35 0.84 13.56
CA ARG A 26 -0.52 -0.34 14.40
C ARG A 26 -1.94 -0.47 14.95
N GLU A 27 -2.52 0.64 15.37
CA GLU A 27 -3.91 0.63 15.85
C GLU A 27 -4.88 0.26 14.73
N ALA A 28 -4.67 0.80 13.52
CA ALA A 28 -5.54 0.53 12.39
C ALA A 28 -5.60 -0.94 12.00
N ILE A 29 -4.47 -1.66 12.05
CA ILE A 29 -4.40 -3.07 11.64
C ILE A 29 -4.86 -4.06 12.71
N LYS A 30 -5.16 -3.60 13.92
CA LYS A 30 -5.67 -4.48 14.99
C LYS A 30 -7.06 -5.03 14.66
N ASN A 31 -7.80 -4.38 13.79
CA ASN A 31 -9.10 -4.86 13.37
C ASN A 31 -8.95 -6.12 12.51
N LYS A 32 -9.94 -7.00 12.61
CA LYS A 32 -9.92 -8.27 11.87
C LYS A 32 -10.33 -8.08 10.42
N ASN A 33 -9.50 -7.39 9.64
CA ASN A 33 -9.71 -7.20 8.22
C ASN A 33 -8.73 -8.08 7.43
N ILE A 34 -9.03 -8.24 6.15
CA ILE A 34 -8.14 -8.91 5.22
C ILE A 34 -7.28 -7.84 4.55
N PHE A 35 -5.98 -7.92 4.72
CA PHE A 35 -5.05 -6.95 4.17
C PHE A 35 -4.35 -7.48 2.94
N PHE A 36 -4.27 -6.63 1.92
CA PHE A 36 -3.57 -6.88 0.66
C PHE A 36 -2.52 -5.80 0.44
N VAL A 37 -1.47 -6.13 -0.29
CA VAL A 37 -0.50 -5.15 -0.78
C VAL A 37 -0.25 -5.39 -2.26
N SER A 38 0.14 -4.33 -2.97
CA SER A 38 0.64 -4.44 -4.33
C SER A 38 2.12 -4.80 -4.31
N ALA A 39 2.57 -5.61 -5.26
CA ALA A 39 3.98 -5.90 -5.44
C ALA A 39 4.82 -4.63 -5.66
N ILE A 40 4.22 -3.56 -6.19
CA ILE A 40 4.92 -2.27 -6.37
C ILE A 40 5.41 -1.71 -5.03
N SER A 41 4.72 -2.03 -3.93
CA SER A 41 5.11 -1.53 -2.60
C SER A 41 6.46 -2.09 -2.16
N PHE A 42 6.87 -3.26 -2.62
CA PHE A 42 8.21 -3.76 -2.34
C PHE A 42 9.28 -2.84 -2.92
N ALA A 43 9.06 -2.30 -4.12
CA ALA A 43 10.00 -1.37 -4.74
C ALA A 43 10.12 -0.06 -3.96
N GLU A 44 9.08 0.33 -3.25
CA GLU A 44 9.09 1.55 -2.45
C GLU A 44 9.60 1.33 -1.03
N VAL A 45 9.32 0.18 -0.44
CA VAL A 45 9.60 -0.08 0.98
C VAL A 45 10.98 -0.72 1.20
N LEU A 46 11.43 -1.59 0.28
CA LEU A 46 12.64 -2.39 0.48
C LEU A 46 13.99 -1.69 0.26
N PRO A 47 14.11 -0.58 -0.51
CA PRO A 47 15.45 -0.02 -0.79
C PRO A 47 16.28 0.25 0.46
N THR A 48 15.72 0.89 1.48
CA THR A 48 16.44 1.15 2.73
C THR A 48 16.79 -0.13 3.46
N ALA A 49 15.87 -1.07 3.54
CA ALA A 49 16.11 -2.37 4.20
C ALA A 49 17.22 -3.14 3.50
N ILE A 50 17.23 -3.15 2.17
CA ILE A 50 18.27 -3.82 1.38
C ILE A 50 19.64 -3.20 1.65
N SER A 51 19.72 -1.88 1.68
CA SER A 51 20.98 -1.19 1.94
C SER A 51 21.53 -1.48 3.35
N GLN A 52 20.66 -1.85 4.28
CA GLN A 52 21.02 -2.23 5.65
C GLN A 52 21.21 -3.74 5.83
N GLY A 53 21.16 -4.52 4.76
CA GLY A 53 21.28 -5.97 4.82
C GLY A 53 20.07 -6.69 5.38
N LYS A 54 18.91 -6.03 5.42
CA LYS A 54 17.67 -6.55 6.02
C LYS A 54 16.56 -6.78 5.00
N GLY A 55 16.88 -6.77 3.70
CA GLY A 55 15.88 -6.87 2.64
C GLY A 55 15.01 -8.11 2.74
N ASP A 56 15.63 -9.29 2.90
CA ASP A 56 14.89 -10.54 2.99
C ASP A 56 14.02 -10.60 4.23
N PHE A 57 14.54 -10.13 5.36
CA PHE A 57 13.80 -10.10 6.63
C PHE A 57 12.54 -9.24 6.52
N ILE A 58 12.66 -8.04 6.00
CA ILE A 58 11.52 -7.12 5.84
C ILE A 58 10.52 -7.66 4.81
N ARG A 59 11.01 -8.19 3.70
CA ARG A 59 10.16 -8.81 2.68
C ARG A 59 9.30 -9.92 3.27
N GLU A 60 9.89 -10.82 4.04
CA GLU A 60 9.14 -11.90 4.67
C GLU A 60 8.14 -11.38 5.71
N ASN A 61 8.50 -10.37 6.48
CA ASN A 61 7.59 -9.75 7.44
C ASN A 61 6.36 -9.17 6.74
N ILE A 62 6.54 -8.50 5.60
CA ILE A 62 5.41 -7.97 4.83
C ILE A 62 4.51 -9.12 4.37
N LYS A 63 5.09 -10.17 3.79
CA LYS A 63 4.34 -11.31 3.28
C LYS A 63 3.56 -12.04 4.37
N LEU A 64 4.12 -12.12 5.58
CA LEU A 64 3.44 -12.74 6.72
C LEU A 64 2.34 -11.87 7.30
N SER A 65 2.41 -10.56 7.09
CA SER A 65 1.45 -9.60 7.64
C SER A 65 0.20 -9.43 6.78
N VAL A 66 0.22 -9.88 5.53
CA VAL A 66 -0.88 -9.71 4.59
C VAL A 66 -1.39 -11.04 4.07
N SER A 67 -2.64 -11.04 3.62
CA SER A 67 -3.28 -12.25 3.07
C SER A 67 -2.85 -12.50 1.64
N ARG A 68 -2.49 -11.46 0.89
CA ARG A 68 -2.10 -11.59 -0.51
C ARG A 68 -1.26 -10.42 -0.97
N VAL A 69 -0.26 -10.72 -1.81
CA VAL A 69 0.47 -9.74 -2.59
C VAL A 69 -0.05 -9.82 -4.02
N PHE A 70 -0.54 -8.70 -4.55
CA PHE A 70 -1.02 -8.63 -5.92
C PHE A 70 0.12 -8.27 -6.88
N ASP A 71 0.33 -9.10 -7.87
CA ASP A 71 1.29 -8.77 -8.92
C ASP A 71 0.79 -7.56 -9.73
N VAL A 72 1.72 -6.80 -10.28
CA VAL A 72 1.39 -5.70 -11.20
C VAL A 72 1.21 -6.31 -12.58
N THR A 73 -0.02 -6.68 -12.91
CA THR A 73 -0.38 -7.26 -14.19
C THR A 73 -0.53 -6.18 -15.26
N GLU A 74 -0.61 -6.60 -16.52
CA GLU A 74 -0.91 -5.66 -17.61
C GLU A 74 -2.24 -4.94 -17.37
N GLU A 75 -3.26 -5.65 -16.91
CA GLU A 75 -4.57 -5.07 -16.60
C GLU A 75 -4.44 -3.96 -15.55
N ILE A 76 -3.72 -4.22 -14.47
CA ILE A 76 -3.50 -3.21 -13.43
C ILE A 76 -2.69 -2.04 -13.97
N ALA A 77 -1.65 -2.30 -14.78
CA ALA A 77 -0.82 -1.25 -15.35
C ALA A 77 -1.62 -0.33 -16.28
N ILE A 78 -2.50 -0.89 -17.09
CA ILE A 78 -3.37 -0.10 -17.99
C ILE A 78 -4.35 0.74 -17.16
N SER A 79 -4.97 0.15 -16.14
CA SER A 79 -5.86 0.89 -15.24
C SER A 79 -5.11 2.04 -14.54
N ALA A 80 -3.86 1.81 -14.12
CA ALA A 80 -3.02 2.84 -13.53
C ALA A 80 -2.74 3.98 -14.53
N ALA A 81 -2.51 3.65 -15.80
CA ALA A 81 -2.30 4.64 -16.85
C ALA A 81 -3.55 5.53 -17.03
N GLU A 82 -4.73 4.93 -17.01
CA GLU A 82 -5.99 5.66 -17.09
C GLU A 82 -6.19 6.61 -15.91
N ILE A 83 -5.86 6.14 -14.70
CA ILE A 83 -5.93 6.96 -13.49
C ILE A 83 -4.99 8.17 -13.61
N ARG A 84 -3.75 7.95 -14.05
CA ARG A 84 -2.79 9.03 -14.22
C ARG A 84 -3.21 10.03 -15.29
N ALA A 85 -3.81 9.55 -16.37
CA ALA A 85 -4.29 10.42 -17.43
C ALA A 85 -5.42 11.35 -16.97
N SER A 86 -6.28 10.87 -16.08
CA SER A 86 -7.43 11.64 -15.61
C SER A 86 -7.14 12.47 -14.35
N LYS A 87 -6.30 11.95 -13.43
CA LYS A 87 -6.09 12.55 -12.11
C LYS A 87 -4.65 12.98 -11.84
N GLY A 88 -3.71 12.59 -12.70
CA GLY A 88 -2.30 12.84 -12.49
C GLY A 88 -1.71 11.94 -11.41
N GLY A 89 -0.64 12.40 -10.78
CA GLY A 89 0.05 11.66 -9.73
C GLY A 89 1.11 10.71 -10.25
N GLY A 90 1.80 10.05 -9.34
CA GLY A 90 2.89 9.14 -9.64
C GLY A 90 2.43 7.74 -10.01
N THR A 91 3.31 7.00 -10.68
CA THR A 91 3.02 5.62 -11.09
C THR A 91 2.75 4.68 -9.91
N PRO A 92 3.56 4.67 -8.82
CA PRO A 92 3.27 3.75 -7.72
C PRO A 92 1.89 3.97 -7.09
N ASP A 93 1.50 5.21 -6.84
CA ASP A 93 0.18 5.52 -6.28
C ASP A 93 -0.95 5.07 -7.19
N ALA A 94 -0.79 5.28 -8.50
CA ALA A 94 -1.79 4.86 -9.48
C ALA A 94 -1.92 3.33 -9.54
N VAL A 95 -0.80 2.61 -9.43
CA VAL A 95 -0.79 1.14 -9.40
C VAL A 95 -1.51 0.63 -8.15
N ILE A 96 -1.25 1.24 -7.01
CA ILE A 96 -1.91 0.87 -5.74
C ILE A 96 -3.41 1.12 -5.83
N SER A 97 -3.81 2.28 -6.36
CA SER A 97 -5.21 2.62 -6.57
C SER A 97 -5.90 1.62 -7.52
N ALA A 98 -5.25 1.29 -8.64
CA ALA A 98 -5.77 0.31 -9.59
C ALA A 98 -5.92 -1.07 -8.96
N THR A 99 -4.97 -1.47 -8.11
CA THR A 99 -5.02 -2.74 -7.39
C THR A 99 -6.24 -2.79 -6.47
N ALA A 100 -6.49 -1.72 -5.73
CA ALA A 100 -7.66 -1.65 -4.84
C ALA A 100 -8.97 -1.75 -5.63
N LYS A 101 -9.05 -1.10 -6.78
CA LYS A 101 -10.23 -1.17 -7.64
C LYS A 101 -10.46 -2.60 -8.17
N LEU A 102 -9.41 -3.24 -8.66
CA LEU A 102 -9.51 -4.62 -9.16
C LEU A 102 -9.94 -5.58 -8.06
N ALA A 103 -9.36 -5.45 -6.89
CA ALA A 103 -9.65 -6.31 -5.74
C ALA A 103 -10.98 -5.98 -5.08
N LYS A 104 -11.65 -4.89 -5.47
CA LYS A 104 -12.86 -4.37 -4.82
C LYS A 104 -12.63 -4.18 -3.32
N ALA A 105 -11.47 -3.66 -2.98
CA ALA A 105 -11.01 -3.44 -1.61
C ALA A 105 -10.96 -1.95 -1.30
N GLU A 106 -11.05 -1.61 -0.02
CA GLU A 106 -10.72 -0.27 0.44
C GLU A 106 -9.23 -0.02 0.24
N LEU A 107 -8.87 1.24 0.17
CA LEU A 107 -7.48 1.68 0.16
C LEU A 107 -7.22 2.50 1.43
N TRP A 108 -6.24 2.09 2.22
CA TRP A 108 -5.81 2.83 3.41
C TRP A 108 -4.46 3.47 3.15
N THR A 109 -4.34 4.76 3.50
CA THR A 109 -3.13 5.55 3.25
C THR A 109 -2.97 6.63 4.31
N PHE A 110 -1.73 7.11 4.47
CA PHE A 110 -1.43 8.34 5.20
C PHE A 110 -1.22 9.52 4.24
N ASP A 111 -1.22 9.27 2.92
CA ASP A 111 -0.97 10.29 1.90
C ASP A 111 -2.27 10.99 1.52
N LYS A 112 -2.38 12.28 1.84
CA LYS A 112 -3.56 13.09 1.55
C LYS A 112 -3.85 13.19 0.06
N ARG A 113 -2.81 13.24 -0.77
CA ARG A 113 -3.00 13.33 -2.23
C ARG A 113 -3.60 12.04 -2.77
N LEU A 114 -3.09 10.88 -2.35
CA LEU A 114 -3.65 9.61 -2.78
C LEU A 114 -5.09 9.45 -2.29
N ALA A 115 -5.36 9.80 -1.05
CA ALA A 115 -6.72 9.75 -0.50
C ALA A 115 -7.69 10.62 -1.31
N LYS A 116 -7.24 11.80 -1.73
CA LYS A 116 -8.05 12.71 -2.55
C LYS A 116 -8.31 12.14 -3.95
N ASN A 117 -7.31 11.48 -4.55
CA ASN A 117 -7.39 10.99 -5.93
C ASN A 117 -8.06 9.63 -6.05
N HIS A 118 -8.26 8.92 -4.96
CA HIS A 118 -8.90 7.61 -4.98
C HIS A 118 -10.22 7.69 -4.19
N PRO A 119 -11.39 7.76 -4.90
CA PRO A 119 -12.67 7.78 -4.21
C PRO A 119 -12.86 6.57 -3.30
N GLY A 120 -13.22 6.81 -2.05
CA GLY A 120 -13.39 5.76 -1.06
C GLY A 120 -12.11 5.37 -0.33
N ALA A 121 -10.98 6.00 -0.63
CA ALA A 121 -9.76 5.78 0.15
C ALA A 121 -9.93 6.30 1.56
N ARG A 122 -9.42 5.55 2.54
CA ARG A 122 -9.41 5.97 3.93
C ARG A 122 -8.06 6.57 4.28
N LEU A 123 -8.08 7.85 4.62
CA LEU A 123 -6.91 8.52 5.18
C LEU A 123 -6.84 8.15 6.66
N ILE A 124 -5.77 7.46 7.03
CA ILE A 124 -5.49 7.12 8.43
C ILE A 124 -4.77 8.31 9.03
N ALA A 125 -5.33 8.90 10.04
CA ALA A 125 -4.74 10.10 10.63
C ALA A 125 -3.92 9.81 11.85
#